data_fb934dce4e699f880cb5fc362d9392ed
#
_entry.id   fb934dce4e699f880cb5fc362d9392ed
#
_cell.length_a   1.000
_cell.length_b   1.000
_cell.length_c   1.000
_cell.angle_alpha   90.00
_cell.angle_beta   90.00
_cell.angle_gamma   90.00
#
_symmetry.space_group_name_H-M   'P 1'
#
loop_
_entity.id
_entity.type
_entity.pdbx_description
1 polymer ?
#
loop_
_entity_poly.entity_id
_entity_poly.type
_entity_poly.pdbx_seq_one_letter_code
_entity_poly.pdbx_strand_id
1 'polypeptide(L)'
;MTVVDRFLDYVKFDTQSDELTNLTPSTPGQMIFAQHLEQILQSMGLKDISLDENGYLMATLPGNSPKKDLPVVGFIAHLDTSPDMSGRHVNPRIVKNYDGGDITLNAENNIVLSPAEFPELNHYKGQDLIVTDGTTLLGADDKDGIA
;
A
#
# COMPACT_ATOMS: atom_id res chain seq x y z
N MET A 1 -4.86 -12.52 9.35
CA MET A 1 -4.03 -11.83 8.34
C MET A 1 -3.23 -10.77 9.06
N THR A 2 -1.91 -10.77 8.95
CA THR A 2 -1.03 -9.74 9.53
C THR A 2 -1.03 -8.49 8.65
N VAL A 3 -0.47 -7.37 9.15
CA VAL A 3 -0.23 -6.16 8.34
C VAL A 3 0.62 -6.50 7.09
N VAL A 4 1.68 -7.30 7.27
CA VAL A 4 2.54 -7.75 6.16
C VAL A 4 1.74 -8.55 5.12
N ASP A 5 0.87 -9.47 5.55
CA ASP A 5 0.05 -10.26 4.63
C ASP A 5 -0.90 -9.38 3.82
N ARG A 6 -1.50 -8.36 4.45
CA ARG A 6 -2.38 -7.38 3.78
C ARG A 6 -1.59 -6.56 2.78
N PHE A 7 -0.48 -6.00 3.19
CA PHE A 7 0.37 -5.21 2.30
C PHE A 7 0.79 -6.01 1.05
N LEU A 8 1.28 -7.25 1.24
CA LEU A 8 1.66 -8.14 0.13
C LEU A 8 0.49 -8.52 -0.79
N ASP A 9 -0.74 -8.48 -0.28
CA ASP A 9 -1.94 -8.65 -1.10
C ASP A 9 -2.29 -7.35 -1.85
N TYR A 10 -2.26 -6.21 -1.17
CA TYR A 10 -2.66 -4.91 -1.73
C TYR A 10 -1.76 -4.43 -2.86
N VAL A 11 -0.45 -4.68 -2.78
CA VAL A 11 0.49 -4.27 -3.83
C VAL A 11 0.27 -4.99 -5.17
N LYS A 12 -0.49 -6.08 -5.20
CA LYS A 12 -0.84 -6.80 -6.44
C LYS A 12 -1.90 -6.08 -7.28
N PHE A 13 -2.66 -5.16 -6.67
CA PHE A 13 -3.62 -4.36 -7.40
C PHE A 13 -2.91 -3.24 -8.17
N ASP A 14 -3.15 -3.19 -9.48
CA ASP A 14 -2.70 -2.06 -10.30
C ASP A 14 -3.65 -0.88 -10.08
N THR A 15 -3.20 0.08 -9.31
CA THR A 15 -3.97 1.29 -8.95
C THR A 15 -3.29 2.56 -9.48
N GLN A 16 -2.40 2.42 -10.46
CA GLN A 16 -1.71 3.56 -11.06
C GLN A 16 -2.72 4.63 -11.49
N SER A 17 -2.45 5.88 -11.11
CA SER A 17 -3.28 7.02 -11.54
C SER A 17 -3.01 7.37 -13.02
N ASP A 18 -3.98 8.05 -13.63
CA ASP A 18 -3.88 8.57 -14.99
C ASP A 18 -4.31 10.03 -15.00
N GLU A 19 -3.33 10.92 -15.15
CA GLU A 19 -3.54 12.38 -15.14
C GLU A 19 -4.23 12.89 -16.43
N LEU A 20 -4.29 12.08 -17.47
CA LEU A 20 -4.89 12.45 -18.74
C LEU A 20 -6.40 12.20 -18.80
N THR A 21 -6.93 11.47 -17.82
CA THR A 21 -8.37 11.27 -17.70
C THR A 21 -9.00 12.40 -16.88
N ASN A 22 -10.24 12.74 -17.19
CA ASN A 22 -11.03 13.64 -16.36
C ASN A 22 -12.02 12.84 -15.49
N LEU A 23 -11.64 11.61 -15.12
CA LEU A 23 -12.46 10.70 -14.34
C LEU A 23 -12.00 10.61 -12.88
N THR A 24 -12.92 10.30 -11.99
CA THR A 24 -12.64 9.96 -10.60
C THR A 24 -13.41 8.69 -10.24
N PRO A 25 -12.72 7.59 -9.87
CA PRO A 25 -11.26 7.43 -9.88
C PRO A 25 -10.68 7.45 -11.30
N SER A 26 -9.41 7.84 -11.44
CA SER A 26 -8.78 8.04 -12.75
C SER A 26 -8.54 6.74 -13.52
N THR A 27 -8.47 5.60 -12.82
CA THR A 27 -8.34 4.27 -13.44
C THR A 27 -9.28 3.25 -12.80
N PRO A 28 -9.76 2.25 -13.55
CA PRO A 28 -10.64 1.20 -13.00
C PRO A 28 -10.01 0.38 -11.88
N GLY A 29 -8.69 0.24 -11.85
CA GLY A 29 -7.96 -0.52 -10.83
C GLY A 29 -8.17 0.04 -9.42
N GLN A 30 -8.31 1.34 -9.29
CA GLN A 30 -8.58 2.02 -8.03
C GLN A 30 -9.94 1.58 -7.46
N MET A 31 -10.99 1.54 -8.29
CA MET A 31 -12.32 1.07 -7.87
C MET A 31 -12.32 -0.43 -7.51
N ILE A 32 -11.61 -1.25 -8.28
CA ILE A 32 -11.48 -2.68 -7.99
C ILE A 32 -10.79 -2.89 -6.63
N PHE A 33 -9.76 -2.12 -6.33
CA PHE A 33 -9.08 -2.17 -5.05
C PHE A 33 -9.97 -1.67 -3.91
N ALA A 34 -10.72 -0.57 -4.10
CA ALA A 34 -11.68 -0.08 -3.13
C ALA A 34 -12.74 -1.13 -2.77
N GLN A 35 -13.28 -1.84 -3.76
CA GLN A 35 -14.24 -2.93 -3.56
C GLN A 35 -13.64 -4.11 -2.79
N HIS A 36 -12.38 -4.44 -3.03
CA HIS A 36 -11.66 -5.46 -2.27
C HIS A 36 -11.51 -5.03 -0.80
N LEU A 37 -11.11 -3.78 -0.55
CA LEU A 37 -11.01 -3.23 0.80
C LEU A 37 -12.35 -3.17 1.53
N GLU A 38 -13.44 -2.84 0.83
CA GLU A 38 -14.80 -2.86 1.39
C GLU A 38 -15.13 -4.24 1.99
N GLN A 39 -14.83 -5.32 1.26
CA GLN A 39 -15.05 -6.69 1.76
C GLN A 39 -14.18 -7.00 2.99
N ILE A 40 -12.94 -6.51 3.02
CA ILE A 40 -12.06 -6.69 4.17
C ILE A 40 -12.64 -5.96 5.38
N LEU A 41 -13.03 -4.69 5.25
CA LEU A 41 -13.63 -3.90 6.33
C LEU A 41 -14.92 -4.55 6.87
N GLN A 42 -15.75 -5.10 5.98
CA GLN A 42 -16.93 -5.90 6.36
C GLN A 42 -16.52 -7.12 7.18
N SER A 43 -15.52 -7.87 6.73
CA SER A 43 -15.03 -9.05 7.43
C SER A 43 -14.43 -8.75 8.81
N MET A 44 -13.88 -7.55 8.98
CA MET A 44 -13.37 -7.04 10.26
C MET A 44 -14.47 -6.55 11.19
N GLY A 45 -15.71 -6.47 10.72
CA GLY A 45 -16.88 -6.06 11.51
C GLY A 45 -17.01 -4.56 11.74
N LEU A 46 -16.36 -3.72 10.91
CA LEU A 46 -16.52 -2.28 10.95
C LEU A 46 -17.98 -1.90 10.60
N LYS A 47 -18.37 -0.68 10.98
CA LYS A 47 -19.72 -0.17 10.80
C LYS A 47 -19.75 0.97 9.78
N ASP A 48 -20.95 1.30 9.32
CA ASP A 48 -21.20 2.43 8.42
C ASP A 48 -20.28 2.42 7.20
N ILE A 49 -20.02 1.23 6.67
CA ILE A 49 -19.15 1.05 5.51
C ILE A 49 -19.89 1.57 4.29
N SER A 50 -19.25 2.47 3.56
CA SER A 50 -19.78 3.03 2.31
C SER A 50 -18.67 3.21 1.29
N LEU A 51 -18.94 2.82 0.06
CA LEU A 51 -18.10 3.07 -1.11
C LEU A 51 -18.95 3.83 -2.13
N ASP A 52 -18.49 5.01 -2.54
CA ASP A 52 -19.22 5.81 -3.54
C ASP A 52 -18.65 5.60 -4.97
N GLU A 53 -19.29 6.24 -5.93
CA GLU A 53 -18.92 6.17 -7.35
C GLU A 53 -17.56 6.80 -7.67
N ASN A 54 -17.04 7.67 -6.79
CA ASN A 54 -15.73 8.30 -6.91
C ASN A 54 -14.62 7.51 -6.24
N GLY A 55 -14.95 6.35 -5.63
CA GLY A 55 -13.98 5.49 -4.95
C GLY A 55 -13.68 5.90 -3.51
N TYR A 56 -14.44 6.80 -2.90
CA TYR A 56 -14.30 7.11 -1.48
C TYR A 56 -14.88 5.98 -0.64
N LEU A 57 -14.01 5.21 -0.03
CA LEU A 57 -14.36 4.14 0.90
C LEU A 57 -14.25 4.67 2.33
N MET A 58 -15.33 4.63 3.06
CA MET A 58 -15.41 5.06 4.45
C MET A 58 -15.91 3.93 5.34
N ALA A 59 -15.43 3.88 6.58
CA ALA A 59 -15.91 2.95 7.59
C ALA A 59 -15.73 3.52 8.99
N THR A 60 -16.52 3.05 9.92
CA THR A 60 -16.48 3.46 11.34
C THR A 60 -16.03 2.29 12.22
N LEU A 61 -14.99 2.50 13.01
CA LEU A 61 -14.67 1.68 14.16
C LEU A 61 -15.33 2.30 15.39
N PRO A 62 -16.40 1.70 15.95
CA PRO A 62 -17.07 2.26 17.12
C PRO A 62 -16.13 2.34 18.33
N GLY A 63 -16.27 3.42 19.09
CA GLY A 63 -15.55 3.56 20.34
C GLY A 63 -15.94 2.48 21.36
N ASN A 64 -14.98 2.04 22.15
CA ASN A 64 -15.17 1.03 23.22
C ASN A 64 -15.13 1.65 24.63
N SER A 65 -15.15 2.96 24.75
CA SER A 65 -15.12 3.68 26.04
C SER A 65 -16.53 4.06 26.49
N PRO A 66 -16.87 3.95 27.81
CA PRO A 66 -18.11 4.46 28.37
C PRO A 66 -18.13 5.98 28.52
N LYS A 67 -17.01 6.66 28.28
CA LYS A 67 -16.94 8.14 28.39
C LYS A 67 -17.75 8.75 27.24
N LYS A 68 -18.47 9.84 27.61
CA LYS A 68 -19.19 10.70 26.65
C LYS A 68 -18.27 11.81 26.17
N ASP A 69 -18.60 12.37 25.03
CA ASP A 69 -17.93 13.56 24.47
C ASP A 69 -16.43 13.31 24.12
N LEU A 70 -16.10 12.09 23.69
CA LEU A 70 -14.78 11.80 23.14
C LEU A 70 -14.68 12.35 21.70
N PRO A 71 -13.50 12.88 21.32
CA PRO A 71 -13.28 13.31 19.95
C PRO A 71 -13.35 12.11 18.99
N VAL A 72 -13.88 12.35 17.80
CA VAL A 72 -13.76 11.41 16.67
C VAL A 72 -12.41 11.64 16.02
N VAL A 73 -11.66 10.56 15.83
CA VAL A 73 -10.37 10.57 15.13
C VAL A 73 -10.57 9.93 13.76
N GLY A 74 -10.14 10.63 12.71
CA GLY A 74 -10.14 10.11 11.34
C GLY A 74 -8.73 9.73 10.88
N PHE A 75 -8.61 8.63 10.17
CA PHE A 75 -7.42 8.23 9.43
C PHE A 75 -7.76 8.30 7.94
N ILE A 76 -6.82 8.74 7.14
CA ILE A 76 -6.99 8.90 5.69
C ILE A 76 -5.77 8.25 5.03
N ALA A 77 -6.03 7.45 3.99
CA ALA A 77 -5.02 6.86 3.12
C ALA A 77 -5.53 6.89 1.69
N HIS A 78 -4.65 7.07 0.70
CA HIS A 78 -5.06 7.08 -0.70
C HIS A 78 -4.88 5.72 -1.38
N LEU A 79 -5.69 5.45 -2.40
CA LEU A 79 -5.74 4.15 -3.08
C LEU A 79 -4.80 4.06 -4.29
N ASP A 80 -4.58 5.19 -4.95
CA ASP A 80 -3.79 5.24 -6.17
C ASP A 80 -2.28 5.14 -5.91
N THR A 81 -1.54 4.82 -6.95
CA THR A 81 -0.09 4.90 -7.00
C THR A 81 0.34 5.89 -8.08
N SER A 82 1.56 6.44 -7.94
CA SER A 82 2.13 7.41 -8.88
C SER A 82 2.11 6.89 -10.33
N PRO A 83 1.82 7.76 -11.31
CA PRO A 83 1.91 7.43 -12.73
C PRO A 83 3.35 7.31 -13.25
N ASP A 84 4.37 7.71 -12.46
CA ASP A 84 5.77 7.77 -12.90
C ASP A 84 6.35 6.41 -13.24
N MET A 85 5.83 5.33 -12.65
CA MET A 85 6.27 3.98 -12.92
C MET A 85 5.10 3.00 -12.78
N SER A 86 5.17 1.90 -13.55
CA SER A 86 4.12 0.89 -13.56
C SER A 86 3.85 0.27 -12.18
N GLY A 87 2.58 0.12 -11.84
CA GLY A 87 2.09 -0.68 -10.72
C GLY A 87 1.60 -2.07 -11.12
N ARG A 88 1.87 -2.50 -12.38
CA ARG A 88 1.41 -3.80 -12.90
C ARG A 88 2.38 -4.91 -12.58
N HIS A 89 1.83 -6.05 -12.16
CA HIS A 89 2.62 -7.26 -11.91
C HIS A 89 3.74 -7.05 -10.88
N VAL A 90 3.46 -6.27 -9.85
CA VAL A 90 4.39 -6.07 -8.73
C VAL A 90 4.79 -7.43 -8.17
N ASN A 91 6.10 -7.68 -8.07
CA ASN A 91 6.67 -8.93 -7.59
C ASN A 91 7.40 -8.72 -6.25
N PRO A 92 6.67 -8.60 -5.13
CA PRO A 92 7.24 -8.30 -3.85
C PRO A 92 7.97 -9.50 -3.26
N ARG A 93 9.08 -9.26 -2.57
CA ARG A 93 9.78 -10.25 -1.77
C ARG A 93 10.26 -9.68 -0.46
N ILE A 94 10.49 -10.55 0.52
CA ILE A 94 11.00 -10.16 1.83
C ILE A 94 12.48 -10.48 1.89
N VAL A 95 13.29 -9.45 2.17
CA VAL A 95 14.69 -9.58 2.54
C VAL A 95 14.75 -9.67 4.06
N LYS A 96 15.09 -10.85 4.56
CA LYS A 96 15.13 -11.11 6.01
C LYS A 96 16.43 -10.61 6.62
N ASN A 97 16.33 -10.00 7.82
CA ASN A 97 17.44 -9.57 8.63
C ASN A 97 18.51 -8.84 7.81
N TYR A 98 18.10 -7.75 7.16
CA TYR A 98 18.94 -6.98 6.24
C TYR A 98 20.31 -6.67 6.87
N ASP A 99 21.39 -7.01 6.19
CA ASP A 99 22.76 -6.92 6.72
C ASP A 99 23.41 -5.53 6.57
N GLY A 100 22.79 -4.65 5.78
CA GLY A 100 23.30 -3.30 5.48
C GLY A 100 24.09 -3.23 4.18
N GLY A 101 24.16 -4.31 3.39
CA GLY A 101 24.81 -4.34 2.08
C GLY A 101 23.87 -4.06 0.92
N ASP A 102 24.37 -4.23 -0.30
CA ASP A 102 23.59 -4.10 -1.51
C ASP A 102 22.52 -5.19 -1.62
N ILE A 103 21.33 -4.81 -2.07
CA ILE A 103 20.23 -5.72 -2.36
C ILE A 103 20.07 -5.83 -3.88
N THR A 104 20.45 -6.96 -4.47
CA THR A 104 20.15 -7.21 -5.88
C THR A 104 18.65 -7.41 -6.04
N LEU A 105 17.96 -6.45 -6.65
CA LEU A 105 16.53 -6.51 -6.92
C LEU A 105 16.25 -7.40 -8.14
N ASN A 106 17.02 -7.21 -9.22
CA ASN A 106 16.90 -7.95 -10.46
C ASN A 106 18.27 -8.16 -11.09
N ALA A 107 18.75 -9.40 -11.10
CA ALA A 107 20.08 -9.73 -11.64
C ALA A 107 20.14 -9.62 -13.16
N GLU A 108 19.06 -9.94 -13.88
CA GLU A 108 19.02 -9.90 -15.34
C GLU A 108 19.11 -8.47 -15.88
N ASN A 109 18.49 -7.53 -15.15
CA ASN A 109 18.48 -6.12 -15.52
C ASN A 109 19.55 -5.30 -14.76
N ASN A 110 20.41 -5.94 -13.97
CA ASN A 110 21.41 -5.30 -13.11
C ASN A 110 20.82 -4.22 -12.18
N ILE A 111 19.61 -4.43 -11.65
CA ILE A 111 18.99 -3.49 -10.73
C ILE A 111 19.43 -3.85 -9.30
N VAL A 112 20.08 -2.89 -8.65
CA VAL A 112 20.60 -3.03 -7.31
C VAL A 112 20.13 -1.85 -6.46
N LEU A 113 19.63 -2.13 -5.27
CA LEU A 113 19.33 -1.13 -4.26
C LEU A 113 20.53 -1.06 -3.30
N SER A 114 21.29 0.03 -3.35
CA SER A 114 22.56 0.18 -2.66
C SER A 114 22.52 1.26 -1.58
N PRO A 115 23.06 1.01 -0.37
CA PRO A 115 23.23 2.04 0.65
C PRO A 115 24.17 3.18 0.24
N ALA A 116 24.98 2.98 -0.81
CA ALA A 116 25.81 4.06 -1.36
C ALA A 116 24.98 5.11 -2.09
N GLU A 117 23.86 4.70 -2.72
CA GLU A 117 22.92 5.59 -3.41
C GLU A 117 21.78 6.01 -2.48
N PHE A 118 21.35 5.13 -1.59
CA PHE A 118 20.25 5.32 -0.64
C PHE A 118 20.74 5.12 0.80
N PRO A 119 21.43 6.12 1.40
CA PRO A 119 22.04 5.99 2.74
C PRO A 119 21.06 5.65 3.87
N GLU A 120 19.74 5.95 3.67
CA GLU A 120 18.67 5.65 4.61
C GLU A 120 18.54 4.15 4.90
N LEU A 121 18.96 3.28 3.97
CA LEU A 121 18.96 1.83 4.14
C LEU A 121 19.79 1.39 5.36
N ASN A 122 20.80 2.17 5.74
CA ASN A 122 21.64 1.86 6.92
C ASN A 122 20.84 1.86 8.23
N HIS A 123 19.72 2.59 8.29
CA HIS A 123 18.84 2.62 9.46
C HIS A 123 18.03 1.33 9.66
N TYR A 124 17.94 0.52 8.62
CA TYR A 124 17.11 -0.71 8.62
C TYR A 124 17.92 -1.99 8.79
N LYS A 125 19.22 -1.87 9.09
CA LYS A 125 20.07 -3.03 9.36
C LYS A 125 19.51 -3.88 10.51
N GLY A 126 19.42 -5.19 10.27
CA GLY A 126 18.82 -6.14 11.21
C GLY A 126 17.29 -6.25 11.13
N GLN A 127 16.65 -5.47 10.24
CA GLN A 127 15.21 -5.52 10.01
C GLN A 127 14.86 -6.33 8.77
N ASP A 128 13.60 -6.77 8.69
CA ASP A 128 13.05 -7.37 7.48
C ASP A 128 12.58 -6.25 6.54
N LEU A 129 12.95 -6.33 5.27
CA LEU A 129 12.55 -5.36 4.26
C LEU A 129 11.65 -6.01 3.21
N ILE A 130 10.61 -5.30 2.77
CA ILE A 130 9.82 -5.69 1.60
C ILE A 130 10.31 -4.88 0.41
N VAL A 131 10.70 -5.57 -0.65
CA VAL A 131 11.19 -4.94 -1.89
C VAL A 131 10.46 -5.53 -3.09
N THR A 132 10.45 -4.80 -4.20
CA THR A 132 10.05 -5.33 -5.53
C THR A 132 11.29 -5.68 -6.35
N ASP A 133 11.11 -6.17 -7.57
CA ASP A 133 12.21 -6.49 -8.49
C ASP A 133 12.79 -5.26 -9.22
N GLY A 134 12.33 -4.07 -8.91
CA GLY A 134 12.79 -2.83 -9.50
C GLY A 134 12.25 -2.54 -10.91
N THR A 135 11.41 -3.39 -11.48
CA THR A 135 10.74 -3.14 -12.78
C THR A 135 9.41 -2.41 -12.61
N THR A 136 8.91 -2.33 -11.37
CA THR A 136 7.68 -1.64 -10.99
C THR A 136 7.88 -0.81 -9.73
N LEU A 137 6.92 0.07 -9.41
CA LEU A 137 6.75 0.55 -8.03
C LEU A 137 6.44 -0.64 -7.13
N LEU A 138 6.82 -0.57 -5.86
CA LEU A 138 6.29 -1.45 -4.83
C LEU A 138 4.86 -1.04 -4.45
N GLY A 139 4.57 0.26 -4.50
CA GLY A 139 3.26 0.82 -4.16
C GLY A 139 3.06 0.94 -2.65
N ALA A 140 4.14 1.10 -1.88
CA ALA A 140 4.05 1.31 -0.44
C ALA A 140 3.28 2.59 -0.11
N ASP A 141 3.50 3.65 -0.87
CA ASP A 141 2.76 4.88 -0.78
C ASP A 141 1.45 4.79 -1.62
N ASP A 142 0.27 4.62 -1.02
CA ASP A 142 0.02 4.56 0.43
C ASP A 142 -0.61 3.21 0.87
N LYS A 143 -0.29 2.09 0.20
CA LYS A 143 -0.85 0.77 0.53
C LYS A 143 -0.36 0.21 1.86
N ASP A 144 0.77 0.70 2.38
CA ASP A 144 1.23 0.36 3.72
C ASP A 144 0.40 1.08 4.80
N GLY A 145 0.00 2.33 4.52
CA GLY A 145 -0.93 3.09 5.38
C GLY A 145 -2.33 2.49 5.42
N ILE A 146 -2.76 1.80 4.34
CA ILE A 146 -4.04 1.08 4.27
C ILE A 146 -3.98 -0.25 5.03
N ALA A 147 -2.84 -0.93 5.08
CA ALA A 147 -2.69 -2.28 5.61
C ALA A 147 -2.81 -2.36 7.14
#